data_d34754fb466629bdb810314988046456
#
_entry.id   d34754fb466629bdb810314988046456
#
_cell.length_a   1.000
_cell.length_b   1.000
_cell.length_c   1.000
_cell.angle_alpha   90.00
_cell.angle_beta   90.00
_cell.angle_gamma   90.00
#
_symmetry.space_group_name_H-M   'P 1'
#
loop_
_entity.id
_entity.type
_entity.pdbx_description
1 polymer ?
#
loop_
_entity_poly.entity_id
_entity_poly.type
_entity_poly.pdbx_seq_one_letter_code
_entity_poly.pdbx_strand_id
1 'polypeptide(L)'
;MNKIIINIFILLWVAVGAMAQTATVTGTVTDDMGPVIGATVTVQGTSIGATTDLDGKFTLTGVSNVAKAVLIVRYVGMEEAKEPLKGRTSNINIHMKEAVGMLDDVVVIGYGTQKRGNLTGSIASVSGKILEKVQTTSAAEANVGKLPGVQVTAVDGSPDAEIKILVRGGGSITQDNSPLIILDGFEVGSLNDVPPTDIESIEVLKDAASTAIYGARGANGVILVTTKRPVEGRVVISLNTYVQTKELSNKLDVMDPYEFVLMQYENARQKSSNPTAFNNKYGHAYEHYIYQGNAGKDWQDEVFGSNPVAKYVDLSVNGGTEKAKYKLSFIHQDQPSVMVGNGLKQNNMNASFNFKPFKFLTLEYRTRLLHKEVDGSGTEGVSLLTALRQKPTKGLDEYMKLPEDDTYFDPDQLEEETLFDPKEESKRNYKKRINKSLNTMGAVTWDIMKGMTFRSEFGFENNSEEQRRFWLCLISCPNIRRISCTSFSIKL
;
A
#
# COMPACT_ATOMS: atom_id res chain seq x y z
N MET A 1 61.70 17.18 -53.78
CA MET A 1 61.32 16.03 -52.92
C MET A 1 61.79 16.24 -51.48
N ASN A 2 62.89 16.85 -51.14
CA ASN A 2 63.40 16.97 -49.78
C ASN A 2 62.61 17.93 -48.82
N LYS A 3 61.95 18.94 -49.36
CA LYS A 3 61.17 19.89 -48.52
C LYS A 3 59.86 19.37 -48.02
N ILE A 4 59.25 18.42 -48.77
CA ILE A 4 57.96 17.77 -48.38
C ILE A 4 58.22 16.74 -47.29
N ILE A 5 59.29 15.99 -47.37
CA ILE A 5 59.69 14.97 -46.36
C ILE A 5 60.03 15.68 -45.04
N ILE A 6 60.73 16.82 -45.05
CA ILE A 6 61.05 17.57 -43.85
C ILE A 6 59.76 18.14 -43.18
N ASN A 7 58.79 18.63 -43.95
CA ASN A 7 57.54 19.10 -43.38
C ASN A 7 56.68 17.99 -42.83
N ILE A 8 56.67 16.79 -43.41
CA ILE A 8 56.00 15.60 -42.87
C ILE A 8 56.67 15.15 -41.60
N PHE A 9 58.01 15.20 -41.50
CA PHE A 9 58.74 14.84 -40.28
C PHE A 9 58.49 15.82 -39.11
N ILE A 10 58.39 17.12 -39.40
CA ILE A 10 58.05 18.16 -38.42
C ILE A 10 56.59 18.00 -37.96
N LEU A 11 55.68 17.68 -38.88
CA LEU A 11 54.27 17.40 -38.50
C LEU A 11 54.12 16.14 -37.66
N LEU A 12 54.90 15.10 -37.90
CA LEU A 12 54.91 13.87 -37.09
C LEU A 12 55.52 14.11 -35.70
N TRP A 13 56.51 15.02 -35.57
CA TRP A 13 57.13 15.36 -34.28
C TRP A 13 56.19 16.18 -33.38
N VAL A 14 55.36 17.04 -33.97
CA VAL A 14 54.34 17.83 -33.25
C VAL A 14 53.17 16.91 -32.76
N ALA A 15 52.88 15.84 -33.48
CA ALA A 15 51.83 14.89 -33.10
C ALA A 15 52.21 13.97 -31.92
N VAL A 16 53.51 13.74 -31.66
CA VAL A 16 53.99 12.90 -30.54
C VAL A 16 53.97 13.64 -29.18
N GLY A 17 53.85 15.01 -29.19
CA GLY A 17 53.82 15.81 -27.98
C GLY A 17 52.48 15.91 -27.25
N ALA A 18 51.41 15.33 -27.79
CA ALA A 18 50.07 15.35 -27.18
C ALA A 18 49.78 14.08 -26.36
N MET A 19 50.74 13.52 -25.64
CA MET A 19 50.43 12.58 -24.57
C MET A 19 49.72 13.36 -23.47
N ALA A 20 48.48 13.03 -23.21
CA ALA A 20 47.70 13.60 -22.11
C ALA A 20 48.51 13.36 -20.80
N GLN A 21 49.12 14.44 -20.28
CA GLN A 21 49.79 14.38 -18.98
C GLN A 21 48.72 14.06 -17.92
N THR A 22 48.73 12.85 -17.46
CA THR A 22 47.94 12.46 -16.28
C THR A 22 48.68 12.87 -15.02
N ALA A 23 47.99 13.58 -14.15
CA ALA A 23 48.54 14.03 -12.88
C ALA A 23 47.92 13.24 -11.71
N THR A 24 48.69 13.13 -10.63
CA THR A 24 48.18 12.68 -9.34
C THR A 24 47.71 13.90 -8.55
N VAL A 25 46.47 13.84 -8.08
CA VAL A 25 45.83 14.91 -7.31
C VAL A 25 45.66 14.45 -5.86
N THR A 26 46.13 15.24 -4.90
CA THR A 26 46.05 14.95 -3.47
C THR A 26 45.39 16.10 -2.71
N GLY A 27 44.64 15.76 -1.68
CA GLY A 27 43.94 16.73 -0.85
C GLY A 27 43.39 16.14 0.44
N THR A 28 42.69 16.99 1.19
CA THR A 28 41.99 16.59 2.43
C THR A 28 40.54 17.04 2.38
N VAL A 29 39.67 16.22 2.93
CA VAL A 29 38.23 16.52 3.11
C VAL A 29 37.98 16.67 4.61
N THR A 30 37.41 17.82 4.99
CA THR A 30 37.08 18.16 6.38
C THR A 30 35.63 18.64 6.51
N ASP A 31 35.07 18.53 7.68
CA ASP A 31 33.83 19.17 8.09
C ASP A 31 34.04 20.04 9.34
N ASP A 32 32.98 20.50 9.97
CA ASP A 32 33.02 21.32 11.20
C ASP A 32 33.55 20.54 12.43
N MET A 33 33.55 19.20 12.38
CA MET A 33 34.04 18.33 13.46
C MET A 33 35.46 17.80 13.24
N GLY A 34 36.00 17.90 12.00
CA GLY A 34 37.32 17.42 11.69
C GLY A 34 37.48 16.72 10.33
N PRO A 35 38.42 15.78 10.17
CA PRO A 35 38.60 15.05 8.92
C PRO A 35 37.45 14.07 8.64
N VAL A 36 36.93 14.07 7.40
CA VAL A 36 35.83 13.18 6.97
C VAL A 36 36.43 11.87 6.44
N ILE A 37 36.17 10.77 7.13
CA ILE A 37 36.67 9.44 6.81
C ILE A 37 35.69 8.73 5.87
N GLY A 38 36.19 8.12 4.78
CA GLY A 38 35.36 7.35 3.85
C GLY A 38 34.52 8.16 2.88
N ALA A 39 34.76 9.47 2.74
CA ALA A 39 34.15 10.28 1.70
C ALA A 39 34.61 9.84 0.31
N THR A 40 33.70 9.78 -0.64
CA THR A 40 34.00 9.44 -2.03
C THR A 40 34.32 10.70 -2.82
N VAL A 41 35.52 10.77 -3.33
CA VAL A 41 36.03 11.87 -4.19
C VAL A 41 36.09 11.36 -5.63
N THR A 42 35.40 12.01 -6.57
CA THR A 42 35.38 11.63 -7.99
C THR A 42 35.68 12.81 -8.88
N VAL A 43 36.24 12.57 -10.05
CA VAL A 43 36.42 13.61 -11.08
C VAL A 43 35.18 13.64 -11.96
N GLN A 44 34.57 14.82 -12.09
CA GLN A 44 33.34 15.01 -12.87
C GLN A 44 33.48 14.53 -14.31
N GLY A 45 32.55 13.65 -14.74
CA GLY A 45 32.52 13.13 -16.11
C GLY A 45 33.51 12.00 -16.40
N THR A 46 34.17 11.45 -15.35
CA THR A 46 35.11 10.33 -15.48
C THR A 46 34.76 9.23 -14.47
N SER A 47 35.38 8.06 -14.62
CA SER A 47 35.31 6.96 -13.65
C SER A 47 36.44 7.01 -12.61
N ILE A 48 37.25 8.07 -12.58
CA ILE A 48 38.35 8.22 -11.64
C ILE A 48 37.80 8.65 -10.29
N GLY A 49 38.06 7.86 -9.25
CA GLY A 49 37.61 8.15 -7.89
C GLY A 49 38.51 7.49 -6.84
N ALA A 50 38.48 8.04 -5.64
CA ALA A 50 39.13 7.51 -4.45
C ALA A 50 38.27 7.78 -3.21
N THR A 51 38.51 7.04 -2.12
CA THR A 51 37.91 7.30 -0.80
C THR A 51 38.94 7.96 0.11
N THR A 52 38.48 8.81 1.04
CA THR A 52 39.33 9.42 2.05
C THR A 52 39.74 8.42 3.13
N ASP A 53 40.97 8.56 3.62
CA ASP A 53 41.53 7.77 4.70
C ASP A 53 41.11 8.27 6.11
N LEU A 54 41.76 7.73 7.17
CA LEU A 54 41.48 8.08 8.58
C LEU A 54 41.80 9.55 8.92
N ASP A 55 42.68 10.19 8.13
CA ASP A 55 43.05 11.62 8.26
C ASP A 55 42.25 12.49 7.31
N GLY A 56 41.24 11.94 6.63
CA GLY A 56 40.45 12.63 5.61
C GLY A 56 41.20 12.89 4.31
N LYS A 57 42.38 12.28 4.10
CA LYS A 57 43.21 12.49 2.90
C LYS A 57 42.77 11.61 1.74
N PHE A 58 42.83 12.13 0.53
CA PHE A 58 42.60 11.37 -0.70
C PHE A 58 43.73 11.52 -1.71
N THR A 59 43.89 10.51 -2.55
CA THR A 59 44.85 10.51 -3.66
C THR A 59 44.15 9.97 -4.92
N LEU A 60 44.01 10.82 -5.93
CA LEU A 60 43.47 10.48 -7.25
C LEU A 60 44.61 10.38 -8.25
N THR A 61 44.77 9.22 -8.87
CA THR A 61 45.78 8.99 -9.93
C THR A 61 45.11 8.99 -11.31
N GLY A 62 45.83 9.47 -12.30
CA GLY A 62 45.35 9.42 -13.68
C GLY A 62 44.42 10.57 -14.09
N VAL A 63 44.39 11.67 -13.34
CA VAL A 63 43.56 12.83 -13.68
C VAL A 63 44.12 13.55 -14.91
N SER A 64 43.35 13.55 -15.99
CA SER A 64 43.68 14.30 -17.21
C SER A 64 43.08 15.69 -17.14
N ASN A 65 43.76 16.68 -17.77
CA ASN A 65 43.32 18.08 -17.91
C ASN A 65 42.96 18.74 -16.56
N VAL A 66 43.91 18.72 -15.62
CA VAL A 66 43.78 19.29 -14.25
C VAL A 66 43.29 20.75 -14.25
N ALA A 67 43.58 21.50 -15.32
CA ALA A 67 43.15 22.90 -15.44
C ALA A 67 41.62 23.08 -15.50
N LYS A 68 40.90 22.11 -16.05
CA LYS A 68 39.43 22.15 -16.21
C LYS A 68 38.70 21.12 -15.34
N ALA A 69 39.42 20.22 -14.69
CA ALA A 69 38.80 19.16 -13.88
C ALA A 69 38.12 19.73 -12.62
N VAL A 70 36.97 19.18 -12.30
CA VAL A 70 36.19 19.48 -11.09
C VAL A 70 36.09 18.23 -10.26
N LEU A 71 36.45 18.30 -8.99
CA LEU A 71 36.24 17.23 -8.02
C LEU A 71 34.82 17.33 -7.48
N ILE A 72 34.18 16.17 -7.36
CA ILE A 72 32.89 16.00 -6.70
C ILE A 72 33.12 15.11 -5.49
N VAL A 73 32.84 15.64 -4.31
CA VAL A 73 32.92 14.88 -3.03
C VAL A 73 31.55 14.59 -2.52
N ARG A 74 31.33 13.31 -2.17
CA ARG A 74 30.07 12.81 -1.61
C ARG A 74 30.33 12.03 -0.32
N TYR A 75 29.52 12.31 0.67
CA TYR A 75 29.50 11.56 1.92
C TYR A 75 28.07 11.49 2.45
N VAL A 76 27.75 10.40 3.14
CA VAL A 76 26.38 10.19 3.67
C VAL A 76 26.06 11.24 4.73
N GLY A 77 24.98 11.98 4.52
CA GLY A 77 24.56 13.05 5.44
C GLY A 77 25.19 14.43 5.17
N MET A 78 25.98 14.59 4.10
CA MET A 78 26.62 15.87 3.74
C MET A 78 26.23 16.35 2.36
N GLU A 79 26.27 17.66 2.12
CA GLU A 79 26.03 18.25 0.81
C GLU A 79 27.13 17.86 -0.18
N GLU A 80 26.77 17.66 -1.44
CA GLU A 80 27.73 17.41 -2.51
C GLU A 80 28.64 18.63 -2.69
N ALA A 81 29.91 18.49 -2.36
CA ALA A 81 30.91 19.54 -2.57
C ALA A 81 31.54 19.44 -3.96
N LYS A 82 31.61 20.56 -4.66
CA LYS A 82 32.25 20.68 -5.98
C LYS A 82 33.46 21.65 -5.91
N GLU A 83 34.64 21.11 -6.13
CA GLU A 83 35.89 21.92 -6.10
C GLU A 83 36.58 21.88 -7.44
N PRO A 84 36.67 23.01 -8.17
CA PRO A 84 37.44 23.10 -9.42
C PRO A 84 38.94 23.12 -9.15
N LEU A 85 39.68 22.23 -9.79
CA LEU A 85 41.12 22.11 -9.59
C LEU A 85 41.92 23.32 -10.07
N LYS A 86 41.55 23.97 -11.15
CA LYS A 86 42.21 25.13 -11.72
C LYS A 86 43.74 24.96 -11.88
N GLY A 87 44.17 23.74 -12.21
CA GLY A 87 45.58 23.39 -12.35
C GLY A 87 46.31 22.98 -11.07
N ARG A 88 45.64 22.98 -9.90
CA ARG A 88 46.24 22.54 -8.63
C ARG A 88 46.27 21.01 -8.56
N THR A 89 47.34 20.43 -8.09
CA THR A 89 47.54 18.98 -7.94
C THR A 89 47.76 18.54 -6.49
N SER A 90 48.02 19.48 -5.59
CA SER A 90 48.28 19.16 -4.17
C SER A 90 47.67 20.22 -3.26
N ASN A 91 47.52 19.86 -1.98
CA ASN A 91 46.94 20.69 -0.90
C ASN A 91 45.56 21.23 -1.23
N ILE A 92 44.68 20.36 -1.75
CA ILE A 92 43.30 20.69 -2.04
C ILE A 92 42.49 20.40 -0.79
N ASN A 93 42.08 21.45 -0.08
CA ASN A 93 41.24 21.33 1.09
C ASN A 93 39.80 21.55 0.68
N ILE A 94 38.94 20.51 0.93
CA ILE A 94 37.52 20.55 0.63
C ILE A 94 36.76 20.48 1.94
N HIS A 95 36.02 21.54 2.23
CA HIS A 95 35.19 21.60 3.42
C HIS A 95 33.76 21.18 3.04
N MET A 96 33.28 20.12 3.63
CA MET A 96 31.92 19.62 3.46
C MET A 96 31.01 20.23 4.52
N LYS A 97 29.83 20.59 4.12
CA LYS A 97 28.77 21.04 5.04
C LYS A 97 27.79 19.90 5.26
N GLU A 98 27.30 19.78 6.49
CA GLU A 98 26.17 18.89 6.70
C GLU A 98 25.03 19.23 5.74
N ALA A 99 24.43 18.19 5.14
CA ALA A 99 23.25 18.38 4.33
C ALA A 99 22.11 18.84 5.24
N VAL A 100 21.92 20.14 5.34
CA VAL A 100 20.86 20.80 6.13
C VAL A 100 19.46 20.34 5.70
N GLY A 101 19.35 19.57 4.61
CA GLY A 101 18.12 19.01 4.09
C GLY A 101 17.53 17.83 4.87
N MET A 102 18.21 17.27 5.89
CA MET A 102 17.62 16.22 6.75
C MET A 102 16.97 16.75 8.04
N LEU A 103 17.18 18.03 8.37
CA LEU A 103 16.64 18.63 9.59
C LEU A 103 15.47 19.62 9.35
N ASP A 104 15.20 19.96 8.11
CA ASP A 104 14.12 20.88 7.74
C ASP A 104 12.85 20.16 7.23
N ASP A 105 12.60 18.92 7.67
CA ASP A 105 11.28 18.32 7.48
C ASP A 105 10.25 19.18 8.23
N VAL A 106 9.54 20.00 7.46
CA VAL A 106 8.46 20.83 7.96
C VAL A 106 7.24 19.95 8.13
N VAL A 107 6.83 19.77 9.37
CA VAL A 107 5.62 19.02 9.73
C VAL A 107 4.42 19.97 9.73
N VAL A 108 3.37 19.59 9.06
CA VAL A 108 2.09 20.31 9.13
C VAL A 108 1.40 19.92 10.44
N ILE A 109 1.29 20.83 11.39
CA ILE A 109 0.59 20.59 12.66
C ILE A 109 -0.59 21.54 12.74
N GLY A 110 -1.80 20.98 12.78
CA GLY A 110 -3.03 21.76 12.87
C GLY A 110 -3.15 22.75 11.73
N TYR A 111 -3.17 24.03 12.10
CA TYR A 111 -3.34 25.12 11.13
C TYR A 111 -2.01 25.79 10.72
N GLY A 112 -0.87 25.19 11.04
CA GLY A 112 0.44 25.75 10.72
C GLY A 112 1.49 24.71 10.36
N THR A 113 2.61 25.20 9.80
CA THR A 113 3.79 24.37 9.51
C THR A 113 4.87 24.69 10.54
N GLN A 114 5.41 23.68 11.21
CA GLN A 114 6.54 23.82 12.13
C GLN A 114 7.69 22.92 11.72
N LYS A 115 8.91 23.38 11.96
CA LYS A 115 10.11 22.54 11.76
C LYS A 115 10.08 21.39 12.75
N ARG A 116 10.38 20.18 12.30
CA ARG A 116 10.37 18.96 13.12
C ARG A 116 11.23 19.07 14.39
N GLY A 117 12.35 19.77 14.31
CA GLY A 117 13.22 20.05 15.47
C GLY A 117 12.61 20.93 16.55
N ASN A 118 11.54 21.69 16.25
CA ASN A 118 10.84 22.54 17.22
C ASN A 118 9.67 21.83 17.91
N LEU A 119 9.42 20.56 17.56
CA LEU A 119 8.34 19.78 18.12
C LEU A 119 8.85 19.03 19.34
N THR A 120 8.42 19.45 20.52
CA THR A 120 8.75 18.81 21.79
C THR A 120 8.00 17.49 22.03
N GLY A 121 7.08 17.11 21.13
CA GLY A 121 6.22 15.95 21.24
C GLY A 121 6.80 14.66 20.62
N SER A 122 6.32 13.49 21.08
CA SER A 122 6.65 12.18 20.50
C SER A 122 5.90 11.97 19.19
N ILE A 123 6.52 12.36 18.07
CA ILE A 123 5.98 12.18 16.73
C ILE A 123 6.69 11.02 16.05
N ALA A 124 5.92 10.07 15.52
CA ALA A 124 6.43 9.07 14.59
C ALA A 124 6.07 9.46 13.17
N SER A 125 7.01 9.39 12.24
CA SER A 125 6.74 9.69 10.82
C SER A 125 7.27 8.60 9.90
N VAL A 126 6.57 8.40 8.78
CA VAL A 126 6.97 7.55 7.68
C VAL A 126 6.90 8.34 6.39
N SER A 127 7.97 8.29 5.61
CA SER A 127 8.03 8.92 4.28
C SER A 127 7.25 8.09 3.26
N GLY A 128 6.56 8.74 2.33
CA GLY A 128 5.86 8.12 1.21
C GLY A 128 6.75 7.19 0.38
N LYS A 129 8.05 7.50 0.23
CA LYS A 129 9.02 6.63 -0.46
C LYS A 129 9.16 5.24 0.17
N ILE A 130 8.95 5.11 1.50
CA ILE A 130 8.97 3.84 2.20
C ILE A 130 7.65 3.10 1.96
N LEU A 131 6.53 3.82 1.92
CA LEU A 131 5.20 3.27 1.68
C LEU A 131 5.06 2.74 0.24
N GLU A 132 5.60 3.44 -0.74
CA GLU A 132 5.58 3.03 -2.16
C GLU A 132 6.31 1.71 -2.43
N LYS A 133 7.32 1.37 -1.62
CA LYS A 133 8.04 0.09 -1.75
C LYS A 133 7.19 -1.11 -1.33
N VAL A 134 6.15 -0.87 -0.55
CA VAL A 134 5.19 -1.90 -0.15
C VAL A 134 4.08 -1.92 -1.19
N GLN A 135 4.01 -2.98 -1.97
CA GLN A 135 3.01 -3.14 -3.04
C GLN A 135 1.64 -3.48 -2.43
N THR A 136 1.06 -2.53 -1.72
CA THR A 136 -0.28 -2.60 -1.16
C THR A 136 -1.17 -1.53 -1.77
N THR A 137 -2.46 -1.69 -1.65
CA THR A 137 -3.44 -0.83 -2.29
C THR A 137 -3.97 0.27 -1.37
N SER A 138 -3.74 0.12 -0.07
CA SER A 138 -4.20 1.01 0.98
C SER A 138 -3.04 1.59 1.78
N ALA A 139 -3.09 2.89 2.05
CA ALA A 139 -2.13 3.56 2.92
C ALA A 139 -2.17 3.00 4.35
N ALA A 140 -3.33 2.56 4.82
CA ALA A 140 -3.45 1.92 6.12
C ALA A 140 -2.66 0.62 6.19
N GLU A 141 -2.80 -0.24 5.17
CA GLU A 141 -2.07 -1.51 5.05
C GLU A 141 -0.55 -1.28 4.89
N ALA A 142 -0.14 -0.29 4.07
CA ALA A 142 1.26 0.06 3.89
C ALA A 142 1.97 0.47 5.19
N ASN A 143 1.21 0.92 6.20
CA ASN A 143 1.73 1.34 7.50
C ASN A 143 1.93 0.19 8.50
N VAL A 144 1.53 -1.04 8.21
CA VAL A 144 1.70 -2.19 9.12
C VAL A 144 3.16 -2.33 9.52
N GLY A 145 3.44 -2.24 10.83
CA GLY A 145 4.78 -2.38 11.41
C GLY A 145 5.78 -1.26 11.08
N LYS A 146 5.36 -0.15 10.44
CA LYS A 146 6.26 0.95 10.08
C LYS A 146 6.33 2.06 11.12
N LEU A 147 5.29 2.22 11.92
CA LEU A 147 5.17 3.30 12.90
C LEU A 147 5.28 2.74 14.33
N PRO A 148 6.32 3.09 15.10
CA PRO A 148 6.45 2.63 16.49
C PRO A 148 5.29 3.14 17.34
N GLY A 149 4.66 2.23 18.14
CA GLY A 149 3.52 2.55 19.00
C GLY A 149 2.18 2.75 18.26
N VAL A 150 2.11 2.32 17.01
CA VAL A 150 0.88 2.23 16.23
C VAL A 150 0.64 0.77 15.87
N GLN A 151 -0.50 0.26 16.31
CA GLN A 151 -0.97 -1.08 15.96
C GLN A 151 -1.94 -0.96 14.79
N VAL A 152 -1.65 -1.67 13.72
CA VAL A 152 -2.51 -1.74 12.53
C VAL A 152 -2.92 -3.19 12.34
N THR A 153 -4.23 -3.45 12.35
CA THR A 153 -4.77 -4.81 12.26
C THR A 153 -5.92 -4.82 11.25
N ALA A 154 -5.84 -5.69 10.26
CA ALA A 154 -6.97 -6.00 9.40
C ALA A 154 -7.96 -6.91 10.14
N VAL A 155 -9.25 -6.61 10.05
CA VAL A 155 -10.30 -7.39 10.72
C VAL A 155 -10.45 -8.77 10.08
N ASP A 156 -10.31 -8.84 8.76
CA ASP A 156 -10.38 -10.06 7.97
C ASP A 156 -9.45 -9.99 6.76
N GLY A 157 -9.45 -11.02 5.92
CA GLY A 157 -8.64 -11.10 4.69
C GLY A 157 -9.37 -10.64 3.43
N SER A 158 -10.52 -9.98 3.53
CA SER A 158 -11.24 -9.47 2.36
C SER A 158 -10.50 -8.27 1.74
N PRO A 159 -10.63 -8.04 0.43
CA PRO A 159 -10.00 -6.89 -0.23
C PRO A 159 -10.48 -5.53 0.30
N ASP A 160 -11.63 -5.50 0.95
CA ASP A 160 -12.23 -4.30 1.55
C ASP A 160 -12.26 -4.39 3.09
N ALA A 161 -11.36 -5.20 3.66
CA ALA A 161 -11.27 -5.37 5.11
C ALA A 161 -11.13 -4.02 5.82
N GLU A 162 -11.87 -3.85 6.88
CA GLU A 162 -11.67 -2.71 7.76
C GLU A 162 -10.31 -2.84 8.45
N ILE A 163 -9.49 -1.81 8.31
CA ILE A 163 -8.19 -1.76 8.96
C ILE A 163 -8.33 -0.90 10.22
N LYS A 164 -8.22 -1.57 11.37
CA LYS A 164 -8.22 -0.90 12.67
C LYS A 164 -6.83 -0.39 13.00
N ILE A 165 -6.76 0.91 13.31
CA ILE A 165 -5.52 1.57 13.71
C ILE A 165 -5.70 1.99 15.17
N LEU A 166 -4.76 1.61 16.03
CA LEU A 166 -4.71 1.99 17.43
C LEU A 166 -3.38 2.68 17.73
N VAL A 167 -3.43 3.82 18.41
CA VAL A 167 -2.24 4.56 18.84
C VAL A 167 -2.09 4.39 20.35
N ARG A 168 -0.98 3.76 20.79
CA ARG A 168 -0.68 3.45 22.20
C ARG A 168 -1.72 2.57 22.91
N GLY A 169 -2.51 1.79 22.13
CA GLY A 169 -3.57 0.92 22.67
C GLY A 169 -4.93 1.59 22.78
N GLY A 170 -5.93 0.86 23.27
CA GLY A 170 -7.28 1.37 23.46
C GLY A 170 -7.44 2.12 24.76
N GLY A 171 -8.06 3.29 24.74
CA GLY A 171 -8.38 4.10 25.91
C GLY A 171 -9.75 3.77 26.53
N SER A 172 -10.63 3.10 25.81
CA SER A 172 -11.99 2.78 26.24
C SER A 172 -12.36 1.34 25.90
N ILE A 173 -13.15 0.71 26.77
CA ILE A 173 -13.71 -0.63 26.55
C ILE A 173 -15.03 -0.56 25.76
N THR A 174 -15.74 0.56 25.86
CA THR A 174 -17.10 0.71 25.33
C THR A 174 -17.22 1.68 24.17
N GLN A 175 -16.20 2.53 23.94
CA GLN A 175 -16.18 3.55 22.88
C GLN A 175 -15.17 3.20 21.80
N ASP A 176 -15.32 3.83 20.64
CA ASP A 176 -14.36 3.71 19.54
C ASP A 176 -12.99 4.28 19.98
N ASN A 177 -11.95 3.50 19.75
CA ASN A 177 -10.56 3.83 20.05
C ASN A 177 -9.78 4.28 18.80
N SER A 178 -10.46 4.52 17.70
CA SER A 178 -9.83 4.93 16.44
C SER A 178 -9.21 6.33 16.59
N PRO A 179 -8.00 6.54 16.05
CA PRO A 179 -7.38 7.87 16.03
C PRO A 179 -8.11 8.78 15.03
N LEU A 180 -8.00 10.08 15.26
CA LEU A 180 -8.46 11.07 14.30
C LEU A 180 -7.52 11.10 13.09
N ILE A 181 -8.06 10.98 11.89
CA ILE A 181 -7.29 10.97 10.65
C ILE A 181 -7.50 12.30 9.92
N ILE A 182 -6.40 13.00 9.69
CA ILE A 182 -6.39 14.29 8.97
C ILE A 182 -5.60 14.13 7.67
N LEU A 183 -6.27 14.30 6.56
CA LEU A 183 -5.68 14.26 5.23
C LEU A 183 -5.59 15.69 4.65
N ASP A 184 -4.38 16.18 4.46
CA ASP A 184 -4.10 17.54 3.97
C ASP A 184 -4.84 18.66 4.74
N GLY A 185 -5.06 18.47 6.05
CA GLY A 185 -5.73 19.43 6.92
C GLY A 185 -7.23 19.17 7.15
N PHE A 186 -7.83 18.19 6.46
CA PHE A 186 -9.23 17.84 6.61
C PHE A 186 -9.39 16.44 7.19
N GLU A 187 -10.41 16.30 8.03
CA GLU A 187 -10.75 15.01 8.60
C GLU A 187 -11.29 14.05 7.55
N VAL A 188 -10.81 12.79 7.59
CA VAL A 188 -11.31 11.70 6.76
C VAL A 188 -11.62 10.48 7.63
N GLY A 189 -12.63 9.70 7.23
CA GLY A 189 -13.07 8.55 8.01
C GLY A 189 -12.12 7.35 7.97
N SER A 190 -11.33 7.20 6.90
CA SER A 190 -10.45 6.04 6.72
C SER A 190 -9.26 6.34 5.81
N LEU A 191 -8.14 5.65 6.03
CA LEU A 191 -6.99 5.63 5.13
C LEU A 191 -7.07 4.55 4.06
N ASN A 192 -8.09 3.68 4.09
CA ASN A 192 -8.20 2.57 3.16
C ASN A 192 -8.35 3.02 1.71
N ASP A 193 -8.93 4.20 1.50
CA ASP A 193 -9.23 4.73 0.18
C ASP A 193 -8.12 5.66 -0.35
N VAL A 194 -7.04 5.83 0.42
CA VAL A 194 -5.88 6.66 0.05
C VAL A 194 -4.77 5.77 -0.49
N PRO A 195 -4.39 5.93 -1.77
CA PRO A 195 -3.29 5.15 -2.35
C PRO A 195 -1.94 5.57 -1.74
N PRO A 196 -1.05 4.61 -1.42
CA PRO A 196 0.29 4.90 -0.89
C PRO A 196 1.14 5.77 -1.81
N THR A 197 0.94 5.65 -3.14
CA THR A 197 1.69 6.39 -4.16
C THR A 197 1.41 7.89 -4.16
N ASP A 198 0.25 8.32 -3.64
CA ASP A 198 -0.09 9.74 -3.53
C ASP A 198 0.40 10.39 -2.23
N ILE A 199 0.91 9.60 -1.29
CA ILE A 199 1.34 10.09 0.02
C ILE A 199 2.77 10.60 -0.04
N GLU A 200 3.01 11.77 0.56
CA GLU A 200 4.34 12.32 0.82
C GLU A 200 4.87 11.90 2.19
N SER A 201 4.03 12.02 3.23
CA SER A 201 4.36 11.60 4.59
C SER A 201 3.12 11.22 5.38
N ILE A 202 3.30 10.32 6.35
CA ILE A 202 2.33 10.04 7.41
C ILE A 202 3.01 10.32 8.74
N GLU A 203 2.36 11.10 9.57
CA GLU A 203 2.83 11.50 10.88
C GLU A 203 1.80 11.16 11.93
N VAL A 204 2.25 10.60 13.06
CA VAL A 204 1.36 10.22 14.15
C VAL A 204 1.70 11.01 15.39
N LEU A 205 0.75 11.84 15.81
CA LEU A 205 0.80 12.59 17.07
C LEU A 205 0.27 11.69 18.18
N LYS A 206 1.14 11.37 19.15
CA LYS A 206 0.83 10.37 20.17
C LYS A 206 0.64 10.97 21.56
N ASP A 207 1.13 12.17 21.80
CA ASP A 207 1.07 12.80 23.10
C ASP A 207 0.00 13.91 23.17
N ALA A 208 -0.49 14.16 24.38
CA ALA A 208 -1.56 15.12 24.62
C ALA A 208 -1.18 16.55 24.22
N ALA A 209 0.10 16.91 24.30
CA ALA A 209 0.55 18.26 23.95
C ALA A 209 0.44 18.50 22.44
N SER A 210 0.84 17.52 21.62
CA SER A 210 0.74 17.63 20.16
C SER A 210 -0.69 17.45 19.64
N THR A 211 -1.55 16.68 20.35
CA THR A 211 -2.95 16.47 19.94
C THR A 211 -3.92 17.52 20.50
N ALA A 212 -3.50 18.38 21.44
CA ALA A 212 -4.35 19.38 22.11
C ALA A 212 -5.09 20.31 21.13
N ILE A 213 -4.49 20.66 20.00
CA ILE A 213 -5.09 21.51 18.96
C ILE A 213 -6.34 20.91 18.31
N TYR A 214 -6.49 19.57 18.39
CA TYR A 214 -7.63 18.83 17.85
C TYR A 214 -8.71 18.58 18.92
N GLY A 215 -8.50 19.08 20.15
CA GLY A 215 -9.44 18.96 21.27
C GLY A 215 -9.72 17.51 21.67
N ALA A 216 -10.94 17.24 22.13
CA ALA A 216 -11.36 15.92 22.60
C ALA A 216 -11.27 14.84 21.51
N ARG A 217 -11.39 15.19 20.24
CA ARG A 217 -11.29 14.26 19.11
C ARG A 217 -9.88 13.70 18.92
N GLY A 218 -8.85 14.40 19.39
CA GLY A 218 -7.46 13.95 19.37
C GLY A 218 -7.07 13.03 20.53
N ALA A 219 -8.00 12.65 21.42
CA ALA A 219 -7.70 11.88 22.64
C ALA A 219 -7.08 10.50 22.34
N ASN A 220 -7.51 9.84 21.27
CA ASN A 220 -7.00 8.53 20.82
C ASN A 220 -5.77 8.65 19.89
N GLY A 221 -5.14 9.84 19.80
CA GLY A 221 -4.07 10.15 18.85
C GLY A 221 -4.60 10.75 17.55
N VAL A 222 -3.69 11.35 16.78
CA VAL A 222 -4.00 11.97 15.50
C VAL A 222 -3.02 11.46 14.45
N ILE A 223 -3.54 11.06 13.30
CA ILE A 223 -2.75 10.66 12.14
C ILE A 223 -2.86 11.77 11.10
N LEU A 224 -1.74 12.41 10.81
CA LEU A 224 -1.62 13.43 9.78
C LEU A 224 -1.10 12.80 8.51
N VAL A 225 -1.80 12.94 7.43
CA VAL A 225 -1.40 12.46 6.11
C VAL A 225 -1.25 13.64 5.18
N THR A 226 -0.05 13.79 4.65
CA THR A 226 0.26 14.81 3.64
C THR A 226 0.40 14.13 2.28
N THR A 227 -0.33 14.64 1.28
CA THR A 227 -0.21 14.14 -0.09
C THR A 227 0.86 14.88 -0.86
N LYS A 228 1.42 14.22 -1.87
CA LYS A 228 2.44 14.78 -2.75
C LYS A 228 1.94 16.04 -3.45
N ARG A 229 2.68 17.13 -3.30
CA ARG A 229 2.35 18.42 -3.91
C ARG A 229 2.91 18.53 -5.32
N PRO A 230 2.30 19.38 -6.18
CA PRO A 230 2.88 19.72 -7.47
C PRO A 230 4.26 20.37 -7.31
N VAL A 231 5.24 19.90 -8.07
CA VAL A 231 6.61 20.45 -8.06
C VAL A 231 6.91 21.24 -9.32
N GLU A 232 7.82 22.20 -9.18
CA GLU A 232 8.36 22.94 -10.31
C GLU A 232 9.34 22.09 -11.10
N GLY A 233 9.29 22.19 -12.42
CA GLY A 233 10.21 21.47 -13.28
C GLY A 233 9.59 21.02 -14.59
N ARG A 234 10.36 20.21 -15.30
CA ARG A 234 9.89 19.58 -16.53
C ARG A 234 8.73 18.63 -16.22
N VAL A 235 7.86 18.46 -17.20
CA VAL A 235 6.77 17.49 -17.09
C VAL A 235 7.35 16.10 -16.93
N VAL A 236 6.99 15.43 -15.84
CA VAL A 236 7.34 14.05 -15.53
C VAL A 236 6.07 13.22 -15.59
N ILE A 237 6.08 12.21 -16.44
CA ILE A 237 5.03 11.22 -16.55
C ILE A 237 5.55 9.94 -15.88
N SER A 238 4.82 9.44 -14.88
CA SER A 238 5.17 8.22 -14.17
C SER A 238 4.05 7.20 -14.37
N LEU A 239 4.43 5.99 -14.78
CA LEU A 239 3.54 4.85 -14.91
C LEU A 239 4.05 3.74 -14.00
N ASN A 240 3.24 3.33 -13.04
CA ASN A 240 3.49 2.19 -12.18
C ASN A 240 2.40 1.14 -12.41
N THR A 241 2.78 -0.06 -12.78
CA THR A 241 1.83 -1.15 -13.02
C THR A 241 2.40 -2.46 -12.49
N TYR A 242 1.57 -3.22 -11.83
CA TYR A 242 1.93 -4.57 -11.38
C TYR A 242 0.72 -5.51 -11.41
N VAL A 243 1.04 -6.78 -11.45
CA VAL A 243 0.08 -7.88 -11.34
C VAL A 243 0.49 -8.73 -10.15
N GLN A 244 -0.46 -9.09 -9.32
CA GLN A 244 -0.24 -9.85 -8.10
C GLN A 244 -1.19 -11.04 -8.05
N THR A 245 -0.70 -12.21 -7.70
CA THR A 245 -1.50 -13.38 -7.37
C THR A 245 -1.63 -13.49 -5.87
N LYS A 246 -2.79 -13.95 -5.41
CA LYS A 246 -3.05 -14.22 -3.99
C LYS A 246 -3.41 -15.70 -3.85
N GLU A 247 -2.92 -16.31 -2.79
CA GLU A 247 -3.22 -17.71 -2.46
C GLU A 247 -3.43 -17.85 -0.96
N LEU A 248 -4.13 -18.88 -0.56
CA LEU A 248 -4.30 -19.23 0.84
C LEU A 248 -3.00 -19.88 1.35
N SER A 249 -2.29 -19.20 2.25
CA SER A 249 -0.96 -19.64 2.71
C SER A 249 -1.02 -20.86 3.65
N ASN A 250 -2.05 -20.92 4.49
CA ASN A 250 -2.23 -22.00 5.46
C ASN A 250 -3.67 -22.48 5.43
N LYS A 251 -3.85 -23.80 5.40
CA LYS A 251 -5.12 -24.47 5.58
C LYS A 251 -5.14 -25.14 6.94
N LEU A 252 -6.33 -25.29 7.48
CA LEU A 252 -6.54 -26.09 8.67
C LEU A 252 -6.74 -27.55 8.26
N ASP A 253 -6.11 -28.45 9.00
CA ASP A 253 -6.34 -29.88 8.80
C ASP A 253 -7.78 -30.20 9.18
N VAL A 254 -8.49 -30.86 8.28
CA VAL A 254 -9.88 -31.31 8.47
C VAL A 254 -9.92 -32.82 8.37
N MET A 255 -10.95 -33.42 8.98
CA MET A 255 -11.15 -34.86 8.91
C MET A 255 -11.34 -35.31 7.47
N ASP A 256 -10.69 -36.40 7.09
CA ASP A 256 -11.02 -37.12 5.87
C ASP A 256 -12.40 -37.81 5.96
N PRO A 257 -12.97 -38.31 4.87
CA PRO A 257 -14.27 -38.99 4.89
C PRO A 257 -14.35 -40.17 5.85
N TYR A 258 -13.26 -40.91 5.97
CA TYR A 258 -13.23 -42.08 6.87
C TYR A 258 -13.24 -41.66 8.34
N GLU A 259 -12.38 -40.74 8.73
CA GLU A 259 -12.35 -40.19 10.09
C GLU A 259 -13.67 -39.53 10.47
N PHE A 260 -14.26 -38.76 9.53
CA PHE A 260 -15.54 -38.10 9.72
C PHE A 260 -16.67 -39.16 9.97
N VAL A 261 -16.73 -40.20 9.14
CA VAL A 261 -17.75 -41.24 9.28
C VAL A 261 -17.57 -42.02 10.59
N LEU A 262 -16.34 -42.34 10.99
CA LEU A 262 -16.07 -42.98 12.28
C LEU A 262 -16.51 -42.10 13.46
N MET A 263 -16.20 -40.80 13.43
CA MET A 263 -16.63 -39.85 14.46
C MET A 263 -18.17 -39.79 14.53
N GLN A 264 -18.82 -39.71 13.37
CA GLN A 264 -20.30 -39.70 13.32
C GLN A 264 -20.92 -41.03 13.80
N TYR A 265 -20.27 -42.15 13.49
CA TYR A 265 -20.69 -43.46 13.98
C TYR A 265 -20.65 -43.55 15.52
N GLU A 266 -19.53 -43.11 16.12
CA GLU A 266 -19.41 -43.08 17.58
C GLU A 266 -20.44 -42.15 18.22
N ASN A 267 -20.69 -40.99 17.63
CA ASN A 267 -21.76 -40.10 18.10
C ASN A 267 -23.16 -40.71 18.00
N ALA A 268 -23.44 -41.40 16.89
CA ALA A 268 -24.73 -42.06 16.70
C ALA A 268 -24.91 -43.23 17.68
N ARG A 269 -23.84 -44.00 17.94
CA ARG A 269 -23.85 -45.12 18.91
C ARG A 269 -24.04 -44.68 20.35
N GLN A 270 -23.51 -43.51 20.73
CA GLN A 270 -23.74 -42.93 22.04
C GLN A 270 -25.19 -42.50 22.25
N LYS A 271 -25.88 -42.08 21.19
CA LYS A 271 -27.27 -41.62 21.25
C LYS A 271 -28.29 -42.78 21.19
N SER A 272 -27.95 -43.85 20.49
CA SER A 272 -28.85 -44.99 20.29
C SER A 272 -28.05 -46.27 20.10
N SER A 273 -28.54 -47.37 20.67
CA SER A 273 -27.99 -48.71 20.46
C SER A 273 -28.21 -49.24 19.03
N ASN A 274 -29.14 -48.63 18.27
CA ASN A 274 -29.39 -48.97 16.86
C ASN A 274 -29.47 -47.71 16.02
N PRO A 275 -28.35 -47.23 15.45
CA PRO A 275 -28.26 -45.97 14.69
C PRO A 275 -28.76 -46.15 13.25
N THR A 276 -30.05 -46.49 13.06
CA THR A 276 -30.63 -46.81 11.74
C THR A 276 -30.48 -45.67 10.74
N ALA A 277 -30.75 -44.41 11.15
CA ALA A 277 -30.62 -43.26 10.29
C ALA A 277 -29.14 -43.03 9.82
N PHE A 278 -28.20 -43.27 10.72
CA PHE A 278 -26.79 -43.23 10.38
C PHE A 278 -26.42 -44.34 9.38
N ASN A 279 -26.85 -45.59 9.67
CA ASN A 279 -26.55 -46.75 8.80
C ASN A 279 -27.11 -46.57 7.39
N ASN A 280 -28.31 -46.01 7.27
CA ASN A 280 -28.92 -45.74 5.96
C ASN A 280 -28.09 -44.72 5.16
N LYS A 281 -27.48 -43.72 5.83
CA LYS A 281 -26.74 -42.68 5.15
C LYS A 281 -25.28 -43.03 4.92
N TYR A 282 -24.60 -43.62 5.87
CA TYR A 282 -23.16 -43.88 5.84
C TYR A 282 -22.79 -45.36 5.81
N GLY A 283 -23.74 -46.24 5.83
CA GLY A 283 -23.53 -47.70 5.85
C GLY A 283 -23.33 -48.26 7.24
N HIS A 284 -23.34 -49.58 7.28
CA HIS A 284 -23.02 -50.35 8.50
C HIS A 284 -21.52 -50.32 8.80
N ALA A 285 -21.12 -50.61 10.02
CA ALA A 285 -19.72 -50.53 10.45
C ALA A 285 -18.74 -51.34 9.56
N TYR A 286 -19.21 -52.45 8.98
CA TYR A 286 -18.40 -53.26 8.05
C TYR A 286 -18.26 -52.66 6.64
N GLU A 287 -19.02 -51.61 6.31
CA GLU A 287 -18.96 -50.91 5.02
C GLU A 287 -18.10 -49.64 5.06
N HIS A 288 -17.72 -49.16 6.23
CA HIS A 288 -16.97 -47.92 6.37
C HIS A 288 -15.61 -47.89 5.67
N TYR A 289 -15.05 -49.09 5.32
CA TYR A 289 -13.81 -49.18 4.55
C TYR A 289 -13.90 -48.47 3.18
N ILE A 290 -15.13 -48.28 2.65
CA ILE A 290 -15.36 -47.58 1.38
C ILE A 290 -14.84 -46.16 1.41
N TYR A 291 -14.88 -45.51 2.59
CA TYR A 291 -14.40 -44.15 2.77
C TYR A 291 -12.87 -44.01 2.91
N GLN A 292 -12.20 -45.17 3.15
CA GLN A 292 -10.76 -45.18 3.38
C GLN A 292 -9.99 -44.85 2.12
N GLY A 293 -9.04 -43.88 2.22
CA GLY A 293 -8.21 -43.47 1.11
C GLY A 293 -8.87 -42.50 0.13
N ASN A 294 -10.12 -42.09 0.40
CA ASN A 294 -10.78 -41.05 -0.39
C ASN A 294 -10.45 -39.68 0.18
N ALA A 295 -10.03 -38.74 -0.68
CA ALA A 295 -9.65 -37.40 -0.28
C ALA A 295 -10.84 -36.56 0.27
N GLY A 296 -12.06 -36.92 -0.13
CA GLY A 296 -13.26 -36.14 0.23
C GLY A 296 -13.30 -34.76 -0.41
N LYS A 297 -14.29 -33.97 -0.02
CA LYS A 297 -14.44 -32.60 -0.49
C LYS A 297 -13.83 -31.63 0.53
N ASP A 298 -12.73 -30.98 0.18
CA ASP A 298 -12.15 -29.89 0.98
C ASP A 298 -12.91 -28.58 0.69
N TRP A 299 -13.76 -28.20 1.63
CA TRP A 299 -14.55 -26.99 1.51
C TRP A 299 -13.74 -25.72 1.65
N GLN A 300 -12.55 -25.77 2.24
CA GLN A 300 -11.65 -24.63 2.26
C GLN A 300 -11.16 -24.34 0.84
N ASP A 301 -10.81 -25.35 0.06
CA ASP A 301 -10.41 -25.18 -1.35
C ASP A 301 -11.58 -24.71 -2.22
N GLU A 302 -12.77 -25.24 -2.00
CA GLU A 302 -13.95 -24.85 -2.78
C GLU A 302 -14.34 -23.38 -2.58
N VAL A 303 -14.19 -22.85 -1.35
CA VAL A 303 -14.61 -21.50 -1.00
C VAL A 303 -13.46 -20.50 -1.10
N PHE A 304 -12.24 -20.89 -0.68
CA PHE A 304 -11.08 -20.00 -0.55
C PHE A 304 -9.90 -20.42 -1.44
N GLY A 305 -10.02 -21.46 -2.24
CA GLY A 305 -8.96 -22.01 -3.09
C GLY A 305 -8.81 -21.30 -4.44
N SER A 306 -9.50 -20.18 -4.67
CA SER A 306 -9.27 -19.41 -5.90
C SER A 306 -7.91 -18.70 -5.82
N ASN A 307 -7.12 -18.75 -6.90
CA ASN A 307 -5.88 -18.01 -7.04
C ASN A 307 -6.12 -16.77 -7.90
N PRO A 308 -6.70 -15.72 -7.34
CA PRO A 308 -7.09 -14.55 -8.11
C PRO A 308 -5.88 -13.73 -8.55
N VAL A 309 -6.03 -13.08 -9.70
CA VAL A 309 -5.03 -12.18 -10.27
C VAL A 309 -5.49 -10.75 -10.05
N ALA A 310 -4.84 -10.04 -9.15
CA ALA A 310 -5.05 -8.61 -8.92
C ALA A 310 -4.25 -7.77 -9.91
N LYS A 311 -4.82 -6.65 -10.34
CA LYS A 311 -4.22 -5.72 -11.30
C LYS A 311 -4.18 -4.32 -10.68
N TYR A 312 -3.06 -3.65 -10.86
CA TYR A 312 -2.86 -2.28 -10.42
C TYR A 312 -2.22 -1.44 -11.52
N VAL A 313 -2.77 -0.27 -11.77
CA VAL A 313 -2.24 0.71 -12.72
C VAL A 313 -2.31 2.08 -12.08
N ASP A 314 -1.18 2.78 -12.01
CA ASP A 314 -1.06 4.15 -11.52
C ASP A 314 -0.35 4.97 -12.58
N LEU A 315 -1.04 5.95 -13.12
CA LEU A 315 -0.54 6.92 -14.08
C LEU A 315 -0.55 8.30 -13.43
N SER A 316 0.61 8.94 -13.34
CA SER A 316 0.69 10.28 -12.82
C SER A 316 1.49 11.23 -13.73
N VAL A 317 1.08 12.48 -13.75
CA VAL A 317 1.71 13.57 -14.49
C VAL A 317 1.95 14.70 -13.51
N ASN A 318 3.19 15.13 -13.37
CA ASN A 318 3.59 16.21 -12.49
C ASN A 318 4.53 17.16 -13.21
N GLY A 319 4.34 18.47 -13.02
CA GLY A 319 5.21 19.49 -13.63
C GLY A 319 4.67 20.89 -13.45
N GLY A 320 5.37 21.83 -14.05
CA GLY A 320 4.93 23.22 -14.07
C GLY A 320 6.08 24.21 -13.95
N THR A 321 5.71 25.46 -13.92
CA THR A 321 6.61 26.59 -13.75
C THR A 321 6.46 27.18 -12.34
N GLU A 322 7.29 28.15 -11.97
CA GLU A 322 7.15 28.90 -10.71
C GLU A 322 5.73 29.45 -10.51
N LYS A 323 5.07 29.90 -11.59
CA LYS A 323 3.73 30.51 -11.54
C LYS A 323 2.58 29.52 -11.53
N ALA A 324 2.74 28.36 -12.16
CA ALA A 324 1.68 27.37 -12.28
C ALA A 324 2.26 25.96 -12.22
N LYS A 325 1.88 25.21 -11.21
CA LYS A 325 2.30 23.81 -10.98
C LYS A 325 1.05 22.93 -10.94
N TYR A 326 1.19 21.73 -11.46
CA TYR A 326 0.08 20.78 -11.47
C TYR A 326 0.57 19.36 -11.23
N LYS A 327 -0.27 18.56 -10.61
CA LYS A 327 -0.15 17.10 -10.47
C LYS A 327 -1.50 16.48 -10.77
N LEU A 328 -1.53 15.54 -11.70
CA LEU A 328 -2.68 14.72 -12.03
C LEU A 328 -2.31 13.28 -11.79
N SER A 329 -3.15 12.48 -11.15
CA SER A 329 -2.97 11.04 -11.02
C SER A 329 -4.28 10.30 -11.28
N PHE A 330 -4.16 9.14 -11.91
CA PHE A 330 -5.24 8.18 -12.12
C PHE A 330 -4.75 6.81 -11.67
N ILE A 331 -5.47 6.21 -10.73
CA ILE A 331 -5.15 4.91 -10.18
C ILE A 331 -6.35 4.00 -10.39
N HIS A 332 -6.10 2.87 -11.04
CA HIS A 332 -7.05 1.79 -11.23
C HIS A 332 -6.53 0.53 -10.53
N GLN A 333 -7.39 -0.08 -9.71
CA GLN A 333 -7.10 -1.36 -9.07
C GLN A 333 -8.29 -2.30 -9.20
N ASP A 334 -8.00 -3.55 -9.55
CA ASP A 334 -8.95 -4.66 -9.60
C ASP A 334 -8.38 -5.80 -8.74
N GLN A 335 -9.02 -6.03 -7.59
CA GLN A 335 -8.57 -6.97 -6.57
C GLN A 335 -9.65 -8.01 -6.30
N PRO A 336 -9.69 -9.09 -7.08
CA PRO A 336 -10.50 -10.23 -6.69
C PRO A 336 -9.96 -10.88 -5.41
N SER A 337 -10.86 -11.47 -4.61
CA SER A 337 -10.53 -12.15 -3.36
C SER A 337 -10.19 -13.62 -3.59
N VAL A 338 -9.43 -14.21 -2.67
CA VAL A 338 -9.28 -15.69 -2.59
C VAL A 338 -10.61 -16.38 -2.32
N MET A 339 -11.54 -15.70 -1.65
CA MET A 339 -12.92 -16.18 -1.47
C MET A 339 -13.73 -15.97 -2.74
N VAL A 340 -14.37 -17.04 -3.20
CA VAL A 340 -15.19 -17.02 -4.43
C VAL A 340 -16.32 -16.00 -4.33
N GLY A 341 -16.50 -15.20 -5.39
CA GLY A 341 -17.58 -14.21 -5.49
C GLY A 341 -17.30 -12.87 -4.79
N ASN A 342 -16.14 -12.70 -4.15
CA ASN A 342 -15.75 -11.46 -3.50
C ASN A 342 -14.67 -10.73 -4.31
N GLY A 343 -14.68 -9.40 -4.28
CA GLY A 343 -13.68 -8.59 -4.97
C GLY A 343 -13.85 -7.10 -4.72
N LEU A 344 -12.82 -6.34 -5.09
CA LEU A 344 -12.77 -4.89 -5.00
C LEU A 344 -12.29 -4.33 -6.33
N LYS A 345 -13.04 -3.36 -6.88
CA LYS A 345 -12.61 -2.51 -7.99
C LYS A 345 -12.63 -1.06 -7.56
N GLN A 346 -11.53 -0.37 -7.76
CA GLN A 346 -11.41 1.01 -7.32
C GLN A 346 -10.73 1.87 -8.39
N ASN A 347 -11.29 3.05 -8.60
CA ASN A 347 -10.72 4.09 -9.45
C ASN A 347 -10.56 5.36 -8.62
N ASN A 348 -9.32 5.87 -8.57
CA ASN A 348 -9.00 7.15 -7.94
C ASN A 348 -8.50 8.12 -9.00
N MET A 349 -9.07 9.32 -9.02
CA MET A 349 -8.57 10.43 -9.83
C MET A 349 -8.25 11.59 -8.90
N ASN A 350 -6.99 12.04 -8.92
CA ASN A 350 -6.57 13.17 -8.11
C ASN A 350 -6.00 14.26 -9.01
N ALA A 351 -6.39 15.49 -8.75
CA ALA A 351 -5.86 16.67 -9.42
C ALA A 351 -5.47 17.72 -8.39
N SER A 352 -4.26 18.21 -8.49
CA SER A 352 -3.72 19.27 -7.63
C SER A 352 -3.13 20.37 -8.48
N PHE A 353 -3.48 21.60 -8.18
CA PHE A 353 -3.01 22.80 -8.87
C PHE A 353 -2.50 23.79 -7.85
N ASN A 354 -1.36 24.40 -8.14
CA ASN A 354 -0.82 25.52 -7.37
C ASN A 354 -0.50 26.63 -8.35
N PHE A 355 -1.18 27.77 -8.18
CA PHE A 355 -1.09 28.91 -9.09
C PHE A 355 -0.70 30.16 -8.33
N LYS A 356 0.38 30.84 -8.77
CA LYS A 356 0.89 32.09 -8.23
C LYS A 356 0.73 33.20 -9.25
N PRO A 357 -0.47 33.82 -9.34
CA PRO A 357 -0.70 34.90 -10.28
C PRO A 357 0.17 36.13 -9.98
N PHE A 358 0.43 36.38 -8.69
CA PHE A 358 1.27 37.45 -8.20
C PHE A 358 2.25 36.91 -7.15
N LYS A 359 3.36 37.61 -6.91
CA LYS A 359 4.36 37.20 -5.92
C LYS A 359 3.78 37.10 -4.49
N PHE A 360 2.73 37.87 -4.21
CA PHE A 360 2.08 37.93 -2.91
C PHE A 360 0.83 37.06 -2.80
N LEU A 361 0.40 36.36 -3.87
CA LEU A 361 -0.84 35.58 -3.88
C LEU A 361 -0.59 34.18 -4.40
N THR A 362 -0.91 33.15 -3.60
CA THR A 362 -0.86 31.75 -3.97
C THR A 362 -2.27 31.15 -3.85
N LEU A 363 -2.71 30.50 -4.92
CA LEU A 363 -3.98 29.76 -4.98
C LEU A 363 -3.66 28.27 -5.08
N GLU A 364 -4.20 27.48 -4.16
CA GLU A 364 -4.09 26.03 -4.19
C GLU A 364 -5.49 25.43 -4.40
N TYR A 365 -5.57 24.45 -5.28
CA TYR A 365 -6.79 23.69 -5.52
C TYR A 365 -6.45 22.20 -5.62
N ARG A 366 -7.21 21.37 -4.93
CA ARG A 366 -7.08 19.92 -4.96
C ARG A 366 -8.45 19.30 -5.06
N THR A 367 -8.57 18.26 -5.86
CA THR A 367 -9.78 17.47 -5.92
C THR A 367 -9.41 16.00 -6.03
N ARG A 368 -10.18 15.19 -5.34
CA ARG A 368 -10.09 13.73 -5.36
C ARG A 368 -11.46 13.16 -5.68
N LEU A 369 -11.50 12.29 -6.66
CA LEU A 369 -12.66 11.49 -7.03
C LEU A 369 -12.33 10.03 -6.73
N LEU A 370 -13.20 9.37 -5.98
CA LEU A 370 -13.14 7.93 -5.71
C LEU A 370 -14.41 7.28 -6.27
N HIS A 371 -14.22 6.21 -7.00
CA HIS A 371 -15.27 5.26 -7.36
C HIS A 371 -14.81 3.86 -6.97
N LYS A 372 -15.46 3.27 -5.96
CA LYS A 372 -15.13 1.98 -5.38
C LYS A 372 -16.33 1.06 -5.45
N GLU A 373 -16.13 -0.11 -6.04
CA GLU A 373 -17.11 -1.20 -6.09
C GLU A 373 -16.58 -2.37 -5.29
N VAL A 374 -17.36 -2.85 -4.35
CA VAL A 374 -17.08 -4.04 -3.55
C VAL A 374 -18.13 -5.08 -3.86
N ASP A 375 -17.70 -6.19 -4.41
CA ASP A 375 -18.54 -7.34 -4.71
C ASP A 375 -18.39 -8.39 -3.61
N GLY A 376 -19.51 -9.00 -3.23
CA GLY A 376 -19.57 -10.07 -2.24
C GLY A 376 -19.97 -9.61 -0.84
N SER A 377 -20.39 -10.58 -0.03
CA SER A 377 -20.87 -10.34 1.35
C SER A 377 -19.75 -10.21 2.39
N GLY A 378 -18.48 -10.37 1.97
CA GLY A 378 -17.37 -10.49 2.92
C GLY A 378 -17.63 -11.67 3.88
N THR A 379 -17.27 -11.49 5.14
CA THR A 379 -17.47 -12.50 6.20
C THR A 379 -18.92 -12.60 6.70
N GLU A 380 -19.82 -11.72 6.27
CA GLU A 380 -21.24 -11.77 6.65
C GLU A 380 -22.00 -12.97 6.01
N GLY A 381 -21.49 -13.53 4.90
CA GLY A 381 -22.10 -14.66 4.20
C GLY A 381 -21.55 -16.00 4.68
N VAL A 382 -20.51 -16.48 3.98
CA VAL A 382 -19.86 -17.76 4.31
C VAL A 382 -18.57 -17.47 5.05
N SER A 383 -18.51 -17.85 6.32
CA SER A 383 -17.28 -17.75 7.11
C SER A 383 -16.40 -18.98 6.90
N LEU A 384 -15.10 -18.86 7.21
CA LEU A 384 -14.20 -20.02 7.27
C LEU A 384 -14.77 -21.13 8.17
N LEU A 385 -15.36 -20.76 9.32
CA LEU A 385 -15.97 -21.70 10.23
C LEU A 385 -17.15 -22.48 9.59
N THR A 386 -17.94 -21.82 8.73
CA THR A 386 -19.03 -22.48 8.01
C THR A 386 -18.49 -23.50 7.00
N ALA A 387 -17.40 -23.16 6.28
CA ALA A 387 -16.74 -24.09 5.38
C ALA A 387 -16.15 -25.30 6.11
N LEU A 388 -15.46 -25.07 7.25
CA LEU A 388 -14.84 -26.12 8.06
C LEU A 388 -15.86 -27.08 8.69
N ARG A 389 -17.08 -26.62 8.96
CA ARG A 389 -18.16 -27.45 9.56
C ARG A 389 -18.88 -28.29 8.52
N GLN A 390 -18.63 -28.12 7.25
CA GLN A 390 -19.28 -28.90 6.22
C GLN A 390 -18.75 -30.33 6.17
N LYS A 391 -19.63 -31.24 5.76
CA LYS A 391 -19.35 -32.67 5.68
C LYS A 391 -18.40 -32.94 4.50
N PRO A 392 -17.30 -33.70 4.66
CA PRO A 392 -16.38 -34.01 3.57
C PRO A 392 -16.94 -35.02 2.57
N THR A 393 -18.06 -35.71 2.90
CA THR A 393 -18.72 -36.71 2.07
C THR A 393 -20.23 -36.61 2.20
N LYS A 394 -20.95 -36.99 1.16
CA LYS A 394 -22.42 -37.11 1.15
C LYS A 394 -22.90 -38.42 1.75
N GLY A 395 -22.04 -39.41 1.90
CA GLY A 395 -22.35 -40.73 2.37
C GLY A 395 -22.25 -41.83 1.31
N LEU A 396 -22.99 -42.94 1.45
CA LEU A 396 -22.95 -44.11 0.56
C LEU A 396 -23.25 -43.74 -0.90
N ASP A 397 -24.18 -42.86 -1.16
CA ASP A 397 -24.63 -42.46 -2.50
C ASP A 397 -23.51 -41.83 -3.36
N GLU A 398 -22.48 -41.35 -2.71
CA GLU A 398 -21.32 -40.79 -3.42
C GLU A 398 -20.40 -41.86 -3.99
N TYR A 399 -20.28 -43.00 -3.32
CA TYR A 399 -19.32 -44.07 -3.63
C TYR A 399 -19.95 -45.32 -4.22
N MET A 400 -21.20 -45.59 -3.87
CA MET A 400 -21.99 -46.65 -4.46
C MET A 400 -22.98 -46.05 -5.46
N LYS A 401 -22.76 -46.29 -6.76
CA LYS A 401 -23.82 -46.08 -7.74
C LYS A 401 -24.89 -47.14 -7.49
N LEU A 402 -25.79 -46.85 -6.55
CA LEU A 402 -27.03 -47.62 -6.45
C LEU A 402 -27.78 -47.43 -7.77
N PRO A 403 -28.43 -48.48 -8.34
CA PRO A 403 -29.31 -48.30 -9.48
C PRO A 403 -30.30 -47.20 -9.08
N GLU A 404 -30.47 -46.20 -9.96
CA GLU A 404 -31.48 -45.16 -9.79
C GLU A 404 -32.85 -45.88 -9.73
N ASP A 405 -33.28 -46.22 -8.54
CA ASP A 405 -34.64 -46.66 -8.31
C ASP A 405 -35.51 -45.40 -8.16
N ASP A 406 -36.13 -45.04 -9.29
CA ASP A 406 -36.90 -43.80 -9.48
C ASP A 406 -38.11 -43.64 -8.54
N THR A 407 -38.26 -44.48 -7.52
CA THR A 407 -39.52 -44.66 -6.81
C THR A 407 -39.59 -44.12 -5.39
N TYR A 408 -38.48 -43.65 -4.78
CA TYR A 408 -38.55 -43.06 -3.43
C TYR A 408 -37.91 -41.69 -3.36
N PHE A 409 -38.71 -40.70 -3.69
CA PHE A 409 -38.43 -39.31 -3.46
C PHE A 409 -38.84 -38.95 -2.02
N ASP A 410 -37.87 -38.84 -1.11
CA ASP A 410 -38.10 -38.30 0.23
C ASP A 410 -37.93 -36.77 0.21
N PRO A 411 -39.01 -35.99 0.27
CA PRO A 411 -38.94 -34.53 0.24
C PRO A 411 -38.12 -33.94 1.39
N ASP A 412 -38.03 -34.59 2.53
CA ASP A 412 -37.35 -34.12 3.74
C ASP A 412 -35.83 -34.27 3.63
N GLN A 413 -35.31 -35.18 2.79
CA GLN A 413 -33.88 -35.34 2.53
C GLN A 413 -33.32 -34.25 1.59
N LEU A 414 -34.15 -33.75 0.70
CA LEU A 414 -33.72 -32.66 -0.22
C LEU A 414 -33.49 -31.34 0.49
N GLU A 415 -34.15 -31.09 1.62
CA GLU A 415 -34.00 -29.84 2.35
C GLU A 415 -32.64 -29.68 3.05
N GLU A 416 -32.04 -30.77 3.53
CA GLU A 416 -30.75 -30.72 4.21
C GLU A 416 -29.54 -30.65 3.26
N GLU A 417 -29.62 -31.25 2.07
CA GLU A 417 -28.47 -31.38 1.17
C GLU A 417 -28.31 -30.19 0.18
N THR A 418 -29.41 -29.57 -0.21
CA THR A 418 -29.40 -28.46 -1.16
C THR A 418 -29.21 -27.07 -0.53
N LEU A 419 -29.45 -26.98 0.79
CA LEU A 419 -29.44 -25.69 1.51
C LEU A 419 -28.08 -25.20 1.96
N PHE A 420 -27.05 -26.05 2.01
CA PHE A 420 -25.78 -25.71 2.69
C PHE A 420 -24.50 -25.97 1.89
N ASP A 421 -24.52 -25.77 0.55
CA ASP A 421 -23.27 -25.64 -0.18
C ASP A 421 -22.68 -24.23 0.05
N PRO A 422 -21.57 -24.09 0.82
CA PRO A 422 -20.99 -22.78 1.12
C PRO A 422 -20.62 -21.97 -0.11
N LYS A 423 -20.24 -22.64 -1.21
CA LYS A 423 -19.91 -22.00 -2.47
C LYS A 423 -21.14 -21.42 -3.17
N GLU A 424 -22.22 -22.18 -3.18
CA GLU A 424 -23.50 -21.73 -3.73
C GLU A 424 -24.14 -20.66 -2.83
N GLU A 425 -24.01 -20.78 -1.51
CA GLU A 425 -24.48 -19.79 -0.55
C GLU A 425 -23.74 -18.45 -0.73
N SER A 426 -22.42 -18.49 -0.94
CA SER A 426 -21.62 -17.31 -1.28
C SER A 426 -22.11 -16.58 -2.54
N LYS A 427 -22.61 -17.32 -3.54
CA LYS A 427 -23.20 -16.75 -4.76
C LYS A 427 -24.63 -16.26 -4.58
N ARG A 428 -25.42 -16.92 -3.70
CA ARG A 428 -26.82 -16.60 -3.44
C ARG A 428 -26.98 -15.34 -2.59
N ASN A 429 -26.12 -15.16 -1.59
CA ASN A 429 -26.09 -13.99 -0.73
C ASN A 429 -25.19 -12.91 -1.33
N TYR A 430 -25.61 -12.37 -2.46
CA TYR A 430 -24.83 -11.35 -3.16
C TYR A 430 -25.07 -9.98 -2.54
N LYS A 431 -23.98 -9.34 -2.14
CA LYS A 431 -23.95 -7.95 -1.68
C LYS A 431 -23.02 -7.14 -2.59
N LYS A 432 -23.53 -6.09 -3.18
CA LYS A 432 -22.71 -5.13 -3.92
C LYS A 432 -22.77 -3.79 -3.21
N ARG A 433 -21.61 -3.20 -2.95
CA ARG A 433 -21.47 -1.89 -2.35
C ARG A 433 -20.70 -0.98 -3.32
N ILE A 434 -21.27 0.19 -3.60
CA ILE A 434 -20.68 1.19 -4.51
C ILE A 434 -20.50 2.46 -3.70
N ASN A 435 -19.22 2.85 -3.48
CA ASN A 435 -18.87 4.08 -2.80
C ASN A 435 -18.35 5.08 -3.82
N LYS A 436 -18.93 6.27 -3.81
CA LYS A 436 -18.49 7.41 -4.62
C LYS A 436 -18.15 8.55 -3.68
N SER A 437 -16.94 9.06 -3.77
CA SER A 437 -16.48 10.18 -2.94
C SER A 437 -15.91 11.27 -3.82
N LEU A 438 -16.31 12.50 -3.53
CA LEU A 438 -15.73 13.71 -4.08
C LEU A 438 -15.21 14.56 -2.92
N ASN A 439 -13.90 14.71 -2.83
CA ASN A 439 -13.24 15.59 -1.89
C ASN A 439 -12.58 16.74 -2.66
N THR A 440 -12.99 17.96 -2.38
CA THR A 440 -12.46 19.18 -3.02
C THR A 440 -11.97 20.14 -1.96
N MET A 441 -10.80 20.70 -2.19
CA MET A 441 -10.10 21.57 -1.26
C MET A 441 -9.53 22.77 -2.02
N GLY A 442 -9.72 23.94 -1.45
CA GLY A 442 -9.13 25.18 -1.96
C GLY A 442 -8.43 25.94 -0.84
N ALA A 443 -7.31 26.56 -1.15
CA ALA A 443 -6.62 27.45 -0.23
C ALA A 443 -6.14 28.72 -0.96
N VAL A 444 -6.28 29.84 -0.28
CA VAL A 444 -5.78 31.13 -0.70
C VAL A 444 -4.77 31.62 0.32
N THR A 445 -3.54 31.81 -0.13
CA THR A 445 -2.47 32.36 0.71
C THR A 445 -2.09 33.74 0.18
N TRP A 446 -2.17 34.74 1.04
CA TRP A 446 -1.85 36.12 0.74
C TRP A 446 -0.73 36.63 1.66
N ASP A 447 0.41 36.92 1.07
CA ASP A 447 1.55 37.53 1.76
C ASP A 447 1.34 39.07 1.79
N ILE A 448 0.80 39.57 2.90
CA ILE A 448 0.42 40.99 3.04
C ILE A 448 1.67 41.87 3.15
N MET A 449 2.61 41.46 3.98
CA MET A 449 3.89 42.09 4.18
C MET A 449 4.94 41.08 4.68
N LYS A 450 6.21 41.47 4.70
CA LYS A 450 7.29 40.59 5.19
C LYS A 450 7.02 40.16 6.63
N GLY A 451 6.80 38.86 6.81
CA GLY A 451 6.48 38.25 8.12
C GLY A 451 4.99 38.19 8.46
N MET A 452 4.07 38.66 7.60
CA MET A 452 2.64 38.58 7.79
C MET A 452 1.95 37.92 6.59
N THR A 453 1.44 36.72 6.79
CA THR A 453 0.73 35.93 5.78
C THR A 453 -0.69 35.63 6.25
N PHE A 454 -1.65 35.86 5.39
CA PHE A 454 -3.05 35.44 5.59
C PHE A 454 -3.31 34.19 4.77
N ARG A 455 -3.80 33.13 5.39
CA ARG A 455 -4.21 31.90 4.70
C ARG A 455 -5.65 31.54 5.06
N SER A 456 -6.46 31.32 4.02
CA SER A 456 -7.83 30.81 4.16
C SER A 456 -7.96 29.51 3.38
N GLU A 457 -8.56 28.52 4.01
CA GLU A 457 -8.79 27.20 3.43
C GLU A 457 -10.27 26.85 3.49
N PHE A 458 -10.76 26.21 2.46
CA PHE A 458 -12.10 25.64 2.43
C PHE A 458 -12.03 24.21 1.89
N GLY A 459 -12.87 23.35 2.41
CA GLY A 459 -13.01 21.98 1.97
C GLY A 459 -14.47 21.62 1.78
N PHE A 460 -14.73 20.78 0.80
CA PHE A 460 -16.03 20.19 0.54
C PHE A 460 -15.85 18.69 0.34
N GLU A 461 -16.65 17.91 1.05
CA GLU A 461 -16.69 16.48 0.96
C GLU A 461 -18.12 16.01 0.66
N ASN A 462 -18.26 15.14 -0.31
CA ASN A 462 -19.51 14.48 -0.63
C ASN A 462 -19.25 12.97 -0.81
N ASN A 463 -19.82 12.18 0.10
CA ASN A 463 -19.72 10.73 0.09
C ASN A 463 -21.11 10.14 -0.17
N SER A 464 -21.21 9.26 -1.13
CA SER A 464 -22.41 8.50 -1.45
C SER A 464 -22.11 7.02 -1.43
N GLU A 465 -22.84 6.29 -0.60
CA GLU A 465 -22.77 4.84 -0.52
C GLU A 465 -24.08 4.22 -0.98
N GLU A 466 -24.01 3.39 -1.99
CA GLU A 466 -25.12 2.59 -2.49
C GLU A 466 -24.85 1.12 -2.16
N GLN A 467 -25.75 0.49 -1.41
CA GLN A 467 -25.64 -0.92 -1.05
C GLN A 467 -26.83 -1.68 -1.66
N ARG A 468 -26.53 -2.72 -2.43
CA ARG A 468 -27.50 -3.64 -3.01
C ARG A 468 -27.29 -5.02 -2.39
N ARG A 469 -28.34 -5.58 -1.81
CA ARG A 469 -28.34 -6.95 -1.29
C ARG A 469 -29.38 -7.76 -2.05
N PHE A 470 -29.00 -8.95 -2.46
CA PHE A 470 -29.88 -9.94 -3.06
C PHE A 470 -29.92 -11.16 -2.17
N TRP A 471 -31.09 -11.49 -1.69
CA TRP A 471 -31.32 -12.69 -0.96
C TRP A 471 -32.18 -13.62 -1.82
N LEU A 472 -31.70 -14.80 -2.14
CA LEU A 472 -32.52 -15.82 -2.74
C LEU A 472 -33.22 -16.56 -1.59
N CYS A 473 -34.45 -16.16 -1.25
CA CYS A 473 -35.28 -16.89 -0.31
C CYS A 473 -35.87 -18.13 -1.05
N LEU A 474 -35.36 -19.29 -0.75
CA LEU A 474 -36.04 -20.54 -1.12
C LEU A 474 -37.18 -20.77 -0.10
N ILE A 475 -38.37 -20.32 -0.45
CA ILE A 475 -39.55 -20.74 0.28
C ILE A 475 -39.83 -22.18 -0.17
N SER A 476 -39.63 -23.10 0.74
CA SER A 476 -40.07 -24.50 0.61
C SER A 476 -41.60 -24.53 0.66
N CYS A 477 -42.20 -24.17 -0.46
CA CYS A 477 -43.63 -24.43 -0.70
C CYS A 477 -43.73 -25.41 -1.87
N PRO A 478 -44.35 -26.57 -1.72
CA PRO A 478 -44.39 -27.61 -2.75
C PRO A 478 -45.07 -27.18 -4.07
N ASN A 479 -45.64 -25.95 -4.13
CA ASN A 479 -46.36 -25.47 -5.31
C ASN A 479 -45.99 -24.09 -5.82
N ILE A 480 -44.92 -23.44 -5.33
CA ILE A 480 -44.54 -22.09 -5.82
C ILE A 480 -43.09 -22.11 -6.35
N ARG A 481 -42.98 -22.03 -7.68
CA ARG A 481 -41.71 -21.86 -8.38
C ARG A 481 -41.21 -20.43 -8.20
N ARG A 482 -40.10 -20.25 -7.45
CA ARG A 482 -39.23 -19.07 -7.35
C ARG A 482 -39.92 -17.73 -7.09
N ILE A 483 -39.86 -17.26 -5.87
CA ILE A 483 -40.08 -15.83 -5.57
C ILE A 483 -38.70 -15.21 -5.24
N SER A 484 -38.25 -14.25 -6.03
CA SER A 484 -37.09 -13.43 -5.71
C SER A 484 -37.54 -12.26 -4.84
N CYS A 485 -37.13 -12.22 -3.59
CA CYS A 485 -37.28 -11.02 -2.76
C CYS A 485 -36.09 -10.10 -2.94
N THR A 486 -36.27 -8.98 -3.60
CA THR A 486 -35.29 -7.88 -3.67
C THR A 486 -35.60 -6.87 -2.58
N SER A 487 -34.78 -6.75 -1.56
CA SER A 487 -34.81 -5.62 -0.65
C SER A 487 -33.78 -4.58 -1.09
N PHE A 488 -34.25 -3.37 -1.43
CA PHE A 488 -33.38 -2.23 -1.65
C PHE A 488 -33.23 -1.45 -0.34
N SER A 489 -32.01 -1.25 0.13
CA SER A 489 -31.70 -0.28 1.17
C SER A 489 -30.76 0.74 0.57
N ILE A 490 -31.26 1.96 0.38
CA ILE A 490 -30.45 3.12 0.01
C ILE A 490 -30.22 3.91 1.31
N LYS A 491 -28.97 4.00 1.77
CA LYS A 491 -28.56 5.01 2.73
C LYS A 491 -27.99 6.17 1.95
N LEU A 492 -28.66 7.31 2.02
CA LEU A 492 -28.15 8.62 1.56
C LEU A 492 -27.24 9.20 2.65
#